data_a4d591728c28feee9ac132b2d96d219b
#
_entry.id   a4d591728c28feee9ac132b2d96d219b
#
_cell.length_a   1.000
_cell.length_b   1.000
_cell.length_c   1.000
_cell.angle_alpha   90.00
_cell.angle_beta   90.00
_cell.angle_gamma   90.00
#
_symmetry.space_group_name_H-M   'P 1'
#
loop_
_entity.id
_entity.type
_entity.pdbx_description
1 polymer ?
#
loop_
_entity_poly.entity_id
_entity_poly.type
_entity_poly.pdbx_seq_one_letter_code
_entity_poly.pdbx_strand_id
1 'polypeptide(L)'
;MYEYRCKITRVVDGDTVDVDIDLGFGVWLHKERVRIYGIDTPESRTRDLEEKRYGLAAKEFVKEFVRDKGGSNIVLRTQKYDAKGKFGRILGDIIVDHVSMSDTMIKEHHAVPYYGQSKEEIAEAHLKNRAFINIV
;
A
#
# COMPACT_ATOMS: atom_id res chain seq x y z
N MET A 1 16.90 -6.98 2.99
CA MET A 1 16.09 -5.87 2.46
C MET A 1 16.72 -5.35 1.17
N TYR A 2 15.96 -5.40 0.09
CA TYR A 2 16.47 -5.00 -1.22
C TYR A 2 15.56 -3.98 -1.86
N GLU A 3 16.09 -3.21 -2.80
CA GLU A 3 15.33 -2.21 -3.53
C GLU A 3 15.40 -2.47 -5.02
N TYR A 4 14.26 -2.39 -5.69
CA TYR A 4 14.15 -2.61 -7.11
C TYR A 4 13.33 -1.51 -7.76
N ARG A 5 13.72 -1.07 -8.93
CA ARG A 5 12.85 -0.22 -9.73
C ARG A 5 11.60 -1.01 -10.12
N CYS A 6 10.47 -0.35 -10.13
CA CYS A 6 9.24 -1.01 -10.51
C CYS A 6 8.28 -0.04 -11.20
N LYS A 7 7.27 -0.63 -11.83
CA LYS A 7 6.15 0.10 -12.41
C LYS A 7 4.88 -0.38 -11.74
N ILE A 8 4.04 0.53 -11.32
CA ILE A 8 2.74 0.18 -10.76
C ILE A 8 1.81 -0.10 -11.93
N THR A 9 1.30 -1.33 -12.01
CA THR A 9 0.39 -1.72 -13.09
C THR A 9 -1.07 -1.63 -12.66
N ARG A 10 -1.34 -1.80 -11.36
CA ARG A 10 -2.70 -1.72 -10.84
C ARG A 10 -2.67 -1.42 -9.35
N VAL A 11 -3.55 -0.54 -8.90
CA VAL A 11 -3.84 -0.36 -7.48
C VAL A 11 -5.04 -1.23 -7.15
N VAL A 12 -4.82 -2.27 -6.36
CA VAL A 12 -5.87 -3.24 -6.01
C VAL A 12 -6.68 -2.73 -4.84
N ASP A 13 -5.99 -2.27 -3.81
CA ASP A 13 -6.56 -1.73 -2.58
C ASP A 13 -5.62 -0.68 -1.99
N GLY A 14 -5.99 -0.06 -0.89
CA GLY A 14 -5.13 0.91 -0.24
C GLY A 14 -3.80 0.31 0.23
N ASP A 15 -3.78 -0.98 0.52
CA ASP A 15 -2.59 -1.67 1.02
C ASP A 15 -2.04 -2.74 0.06
N THR A 16 -2.52 -2.78 -1.17
CA THR A 16 -2.14 -3.81 -2.13
C THR A 16 -2.04 -3.22 -3.54
N VAL A 17 -0.90 -3.44 -4.17
CA VAL A 17 -0.66 -3.00 -5.55
C VAL A 17 -0.08 -4.13 -6.37
N ASP A 18 -0.31 -4.11 -7.68
CA ASP A 18 0.37 -4.99 -8.62
C ASP A 18 1.45 -4.21 -9.34
N VAL A 19 2.60 -4.82 -9.52
CA VAL A 19 3.78 -4.16 -10.07
C VAL A 19 4.49 -5.06 -11.07
N ASP A 20 5.23 -4.42 -11.97
CA ASP A 20 6.29 -5.07 -12.73
C ASP A 20 7.61 -4.65 -12.11
N ILE A 21 8.48 -5.62 -11.84
CA ILE A 21 9.74 -5.41 -11.12
C ILE A 21 10.91 -5.57 -12.06
N ASP A 22 11.77 -4.56 -12.11
CA ASP A 22 13.00 -4.59 -12.89
C ASP A 22 14.11 -5.25 -12.08
N LEU A 23 14.56 -6.41 -12.52
CA LEU A 23 15.64 -7.15 -11.87
C LEU A 23 17.03 -6.79 -12.43
N GLY A 24 17.07 -5.88 -13.39
CA GLY A 24 18.31 -5.57 -14.09
C GLY A 24 18.57 -6.55 -15.24
N PHE A 25 19.56 -6.23 -16.06
CA PHE A 25 19.94 -7.05 -17.22
C PHE A 25 18.79 -7.29 -18.22
N GLY A 26 17.79 -6.41 -18.23
CA GLY A 26 16.62 -6.60 -19.09
C GLY A 26 15.63 -7.66 -18.59
N VAL A 27 15.79 -8.12 -17.35
CA VAL A 27 14.92 -9.14 -16.77
C VAL A 27 13.87 -8.48 -15.92
N TRP A 28 12.60 -8.80 -16.20
CA TRP A 28 11.46 -8.26 -15.48
C TRP A 28 10.58 -9.36 -14.91
N LEU A 29 10.10 -9.17 -13.69
CA LEU A 29 8.99 -9.96 -13.16
C LEU A 29 7.72 -9.16 -13.39
N HIS A 30 6.74 -9.78 -14.05
CA HIS A 30 5.49 -9.12 -14.37
C HIS A 30 4.36 -9.52 -13.45
N LYS A 31 3.47 -8.58 -13.17
CA LYS A 31 2.22 -8.81 -12.43
C LYS A 31 2.44 -9.41 -11.05
N GLU A 32 3.44 -8.91 -10.35
CA GLU A 32 3.69 -9.33 -8.97
C GLU A 32 2.82 -8.53 -8.02
N ARG A 33 2.18 -9.22 -7.09
CA ARG A 33 1.34 -8.56 -6.08
C ARG A 33 2.15 -8.20 -4.86
N VAL A 34 2.04 -6.93 -4.45
CA VAL A 34 2.74 -6.41 -3.28
C VAL A 34 1.71 -6.01 -2.23
N ARG A 35 1.84 -6.58 -1.05
CA ARG A 35 1.12 -6.14 0.15
C ARG A 35 2.03 -5.15 0.86
N ILE A 36 1.53 -3.95 1.07
CA ILE A 36 2.33 -2.91 1.72
C ILE A 36 2.57 -3.29 3.17
N TYR A 37 3.83 -3.37 3.54
CA TYR A 37 4.25 -3.84 4.86
C TYR A 37 4.02 -2.79 5.94
N GLY A 38 3.56 -3.26 7.10
CA GLY A 38 3.49 -2.43 8.29
C GLY A 38 2.26 -1.54 8.40
N ILE A 39 1.31 -1.67 7.49
CA ILE A 39 0.07 -0.89 7.54
C ILE A 39 -1.15 -1.78 7.35
N ASP A 40 -2.29 -1.24 7.78
CA ASP A 40 -3.60 -1.80 7.47
C ASP A 40 -4.49 -0.66 7.00
N THR A 41 -5.27 -0.89 5.96
CA THR A 41 -6.22 0.10 5.43
C THR A 41 -7.65 -0.41 5.57
N PRO A 42 -8.63 0.49 5.60
CA PRO A 42 -10.03 0.05 5.60
C PRO A 42 -10.32 -0.79 4.35
N GLU A 43 -11.23 -1.75 4.49
CA GLU A 43 -11.61 -2.62 3.39
C GLU A 43 -12.40 -1.86 2.33
N SER A 44 -12.01 -2.02 1.07
CA SER A 44 -12.76 -1.43 -0.04
C SER A 44 -13.80 -2.38 -0.62
N ARG A 45 -13.71 -3.68 -0.29
CA ARG A 45 -14.63 -4.72 -0.75
C ARG A 45 -15.34 -5.34 0.45
N THR A 46 -16.21 -4.58 1.08
CA THR A 46 -16.94 -5.01 2.26
C THR A 46 -18.41 -4.64 2.13
N ARG A 47 -19.26 -5.35 2.86
CA ARG A 47 -20.69 -5.03 2.94
C ARG A 47 -20.95 -3.84 3.87
N ASP A 48 -19.99 -3.49 4.71
CA ASP A 48 -20.07 -2.30 5.54
C ASP A 48 -19.83 -1.08 4.65
N LEU A 49 -20.90 -0.39 4.29
CA LEU A 49 -20.85 0.72 3.35
C LEU A 49 -20.03 1.90 3.88
N GLU A 50 -20.03 2.10 5.19
CA GLU A 50 -19.25 3.17 5.79
C GLU A 50 -17.76 2.86 5.69
N GLU A 51 -17.35 1.67 6.08
CA GLU A 51 -15.95 1.23 5.94
C GLU A 51 -15.50 1.27 4.48
N LYS A 52 -16.36 0.84 3.58
CA LYS A 52 -16.08 0.82 2.14
C LYS A 52 -15.72 2.22 1.61
N ARG A 53 -16.39 3.25 2.08
CA ARG A 53 -16.10 4.62 1.67
C ARG A 53 -14.67 5.00 2.00
N TYR A 54 -14.22 4.65 3.21
CA TYR A 54 -12.85 4.95 3.65
C TYR A 54 -11.83 4.04 2.96
N GLY A 55 -12.19 2.80 2.69
CA GLY A 55 -11.35 1.89 1.89
C GLY A 55 -11.14 2.41 0.48
N LEU A 56 -12.20 2.90 -0.17
CA LEU A 56 -12.11 3.48 -1.50
C LEU A 56 -11.31 4.78 -1.48
N ALA A 57 -11.44 5.58 -0.41
CA ALA A 57 -10.65 6.80 -0.26
C ALA A 57 -9.15 6.47 -0.15
N ALA A 58 -8.79 5.45 0.63
CA ALA A 58 -7.41 5.01 0.74
C ALA A 58 -6.87 4.51 -0.61
N LYS A 59 -7.66 3.75 -1.34
CA LYS A 59 -7.30 3.27 -2.67
C LYS A 59 -7.05 4.44 -3.64
N GLU A 60 -7.93 5.43 -3.62
CA GLU A 60 -7.79 6.62 -4.46
C GLU A 60 -6.54 7.42 -4.08
N PHE A 61 -6.26 7.53 -2.79
CA PHE A 61 -5.04 8.18 -2.32
C PHE A 61 -3.79 7.53 -2.90
N VAL A 62 -3.74 6.18 -2.91
CA VAL A 62 -2.61 5.45 -3.49
C VAL A 62 -2.49 5.73 -4.98
N LYS A 63 -3.62 5.74 -5.70
CA LYS A 63 -3.61 6.05 -7.14
C LYS A 63 -3.01 7.43 -7.41
N GLU A 64 -3.41 8.41 -6.63
CA GLU A 64 -2.88 9.77 -6.77
C GLU A 64 -1.42 9.86 -6.38
N PHE A 65 -1.03 9.18 -5.31
CA PHE A 65 0.34 9.17 -4.84
C PHE A 65 1.30 8.65 -5.91
N VAL A 66 0.97 7.52 -6.54
CA VAL A 66 1.85 6.94 -7.56
C VAL A 66 1.78 7.67 -8.88
N ARG A 67 0.66 8.33 -9.18
CA ARG A 67 0.50 9.09 -10.43
C ARG A 67 1.14 10.46 -10.35
N ASP A 68 0.79 11.23 -9.31
CA ASP A 68 1.21 12.62 -9.20
C ASP A 68 2.69 12.77 -8.86
N LYS A 69 3.22 11.82 -8.10
CA LYS A 69 4.63 11.79 -7.74
C LYS A 69 5.39 10.78 -8.58
N GLY A 70 4.68 10.07 -9.42
CA GLY A 70 5.15 8.91 -10.15
C GLY A 70 5.98 9.24 -11.35
N GLY A 71 6.74 10.20 -11.27
CA GLY A 71 7.69 10.43 -12.30
C GLY A 71 8.41 9.14 -12.61
N SER A 72 9.65 9.21 -12.77
CA SER A 72 10.45 8.09 -13.21
C SER A 72 11.02 7.23 -12.09
N ASN A 73 10.83 7.62 -10.83
CA ASN A 73 11.55 6.98 -9.72
C ASN A 73 10.62 6.32 -8.73
N ILE A 74 10.08 5.15 -9.13
CA ILE A 74 9.28 4.31 -8.24
C ILE A 74 10.10 3.08 -7.90
N VAL A 75 10.27 2.83 -6.61
CA VAL A 75 11.09 1.76 -6.07
C VAL A 75 10.24 0.88 -5.15
N LEU A 76 10.38 -0.43 -5.31
CA LEU A 76 9.87 -1.40 -4.35
C LEU A 76 11.00 -1.71 -3.36
N ARG A 77 10.74 -1.48 -2.08
CA ARG A 77 11.67 -1.85 -1.01
C ARG A 77 11.10 -3.08 -0.31
N THR A 78 11.75 -4.22 -0.47
CA THR A 78 11.27 -5.47 0.12
C THR A 78 11.57 -5.51 1.62
N GLN A 79 10.72 -6.21 2.36
CA GLN A 79 10.90 -6.37 3.79
C GLN A 79 11.74 -7.64 4.06
N LYS A 80 12.84 -7.49 4.78
CA LYS A 80 13.77 -8.57 5.21
C LYS A 80 14.38 -9.36 4.06
N TYR A 81 13.57 -10.03 3.26
CA TYR A 81 13.99 -10.92 2.16
C TYR A 81 13.14 -10.66 0.95
N ASP A 82 13.60 -11.15 -0.19
CA ASP A 82 12.80 -11.19 -1.42
C ASP A 82 11.83 -12.38 -1.40
N ALA A 83 11.26 -12.66 -0.25
CA ALA A 83 10.35 -13.78 -0.08
C ALA A 83 8.92 -13.31 -0.26
N LYS A 84 8.10 -14.16 -0.86
CA LYS A 84 6.67 -13.93 -0.94
C LYS A 84 6.03 -14.31 0.39
N GLY A 85 5.05 -13.53 0.79
CA GLY A 85 4.31 -13.78 2.01
C GLY A 85 3.35 -14.95 1.87
N LYS A 86 2.50 -15.10 2.90
CA LYS A 86 1.61 -16.23 3.09
C LYS A 86 0.70 -16.54 1.90
N PHE A 87 0.32 -15.55 1.10
CA PHE A 87 -0.58 -15.73 -0.03
C PHE A 87 0.10 -15.47 -1.37
N GLY A 88 1.40 -15.68 -1.45
CA GLY A 88 2.17 -15.44 -2.66
C GLY A 88 2.40 -13.97 -2.96
N ARG A 89 2.17 -13.09 -1.99
CA ARG A 89 2.39 -11.66 -2.13
C ARG A 89 3.76 -11.28 -1.60
N ILE A 90 4.38 -10.34 -2.31
CA ILE A 90 5.62 -9.74 -1.83
C ILE A 90 5.25 -8.76 -0.72
N LEU A 91 6.01 -8.77 0.37
CA LEU A 91 5.84 -7.80 1.46
C LEU A 91 6.87 -6.70 1.29
N GLY A 92 6.41 -5.46 1.13
CA GLY A 92 7.32 -4.36 0.92
C GLY A 92 6.64 -3.01 0.96
N ASP A 93 7.41 -1.97 0.67
CA ASP A 93 6.91 -0.61 0.60
C ASP A 93 7.19 -0.04 -0.80
N ILE A 94 6.38 0.90 -1.21
CA ILE A 94 6.56 1.64 -2.45
C ILE A 94 7.15 2.99 -2.10
N ILE A 95 8.29 3.30 -2.70
CA ILE A 95 8.99 4.56 -2.49
C ILE A 95 8.92 5.35 -3.78
N VAL A 96 8.33 6.53 -3.73
CA VAL A 96 8.19 7.41 -4.90
C VAL A 96 8.96 8.68 -4.64
N ASP A 97 9.99 8.94 -5.44
CA ASP A 97 10.86 10.09 -5.29
C ASP A 97 11.38 10.25 -3.86
N HIS A 98 11.86 9.14 -3.28
CA HIS A 98 12.39 9.03 -1.91
C HIS A 98 11.36 9.18 -0.80
N VAL A 99 10.07 9.17 -1.12
CA VAL A 99 8.99 9.27 -0.12
C VAL A 99 8.31 7.91 0.03
N SER A 100 8.25 7.42 1.27
CA SER A 100 7.59 6.16 1.60
C SER A 100 6.08 6.30 1.51
N MET A 101 5.45 5.40 0.75
CA MET A 101 3.99 5.37 0.63
C MET A 101 3.34 4.96 1.95
N SER A 102 3.90 3.95 2.63
CA SER A 102 3.32 3.49 3.89
C SER A 102 3.34 4.59 4.96
N ASP A 103 4.46 5.28 5.10
CA ASP A 103 4.58 6.38 6.06
C ASP A 103 3.61 7.52 5.72
N THR A 104 3.49 7.84 4.46
CA THR A 104 2.60 8.90 4.00
C THR A 104 1.14 8.56 4.28
N MET A 105 0.75 7.31 4.04
CA MET A 105 -0.62 6.86 4.29
C MET A 105 -0.98 6.94 5.77
N ILE A 106 -0.04 6.60 6.65
CA ILE A 106 -0.26 6.73 8.10
C ILE A 106 -0.41 8.20 8.47
N LYS A 107 0.49 9.04 7.96
CA LYS A 107 0.47 10.47 8.24
C LYS A 107 -0.83 11.14 7.78
N GLU A 108 -1.36 10.71 6.63
CA GLU A 108 -2.59 11.25 6.07
C GLU A 108 -3.86 10.52 6.55
N HIS A 109 -3.71 9.62 7.52
CA HIS A 109 -4.82 8.90 8.19
C HIS A 109 -5.57 7.92 7.29
N HIS A 110 -4.98 7.52 6.16
CA HIS A 110 -5.56 6.50 5.29
C HIS A 110 -5.18 5.08 5.70
N ALA A 111 -4.20 4.94 6.59
CA ALA A 111 -3.77 3.65 7.10
C ALA A 111 -3.46 3.76 8.58
N VAL A 112 -3.48 2.61 9.25
CA VAL A 112 -3.02 2.50 10.63
C VAL A 112 -1.76 1.64 10.64
N PRO A 113 -0.81 1.88 11.58
CA PRO A 113 0.33 0.98 11.73
C PRO A 113 -0.15 -0.42 12.07
N TYR A 114 0.45 -1.42 11.43
CA TYR A 114 0.12 -2.81 11.68
C TYR A 114 1.35 -3.55 12.19
N TYR A 115 1.26 -4.09 13.39
CA TYR A 115 2.36 -4.79 14.06
C TYR A 115 1.89 -6.07 14.75
N GLY A 116 0.74 -6.61 14.32
CA GLY A 116 0.18 -7.81 14.90
C GLY A 116 -0.81 -7.59 16.04
N GLN A 117 -1.25 -6.36 16.26
CA GLN A 117 -2.24 -6.04 17.28
C GLN A 117 -3.60 -6.67 16.97
N SER A 118 -4.50 -6.67 17.92
CA SER A 118 -5.81 -7.31 17.75
C SER A 118 -6.67 -6.60 16.71
N LYS A 119 -7.65 -7.34 16.19
CA LYS A 119 -8.60 -6.78 15.22
C LYS A 119 -9.39 -5.63 15.83
N GLU A 120 -9.70 -5.72 17.13
CA GLU A 120 -10.43 -4.67 17.84
C GLU A 120 -9.61 -3.38 17.92
N GLU A 121 -8.32 -3.48 18.20
CA GLU A 121 -7.43 -2.32 18.22
C GLU A 121 -7.30 -1.68 16.84
N ILE A 122 -7.20 -2.50 15.81
CA ILE A 122 -7.14 -2.01 14.43
C ILE A 122 -8.45 -1.29 14.06
N ALA A 123 -9.58 -1.90 14.36
CA ALA A 123 -10.89 -1.31 14.07
C ALA A 123 -11.07 0.03 14.78
N GLU A 124 -10.66 0.10 16.04
CA GLU A 124 -10.75 1.34 16.81
C GLU A 124 -9.87 2.43 16.21
N ALA A 125 -8.65 2.08 15.80
CA ALA A 125 -7.73 3.02 15.17
C ALA A 125 -8.29 3.55 13.85
N HIS A 126 -8.92 2.71 13.05
CA HIS A 126 -9.59 3.14 11.82
C HIS A 126 -10.73 4.10 12.10
N LEU A 127 -11.52 3.82 13.12
CA LEU A 127 -12.62 4.71 13.50
C LEU A 127 -12.11 6.10 13.88
N LYS A 128 -11.00 6.17 14.60
CA LYS A 128 -10.39 7.45 14.94
C LYS A 128 -9.89 8.20 13.71
N ASN A 129 -9.33 7.47 12.75
CA ASN A 129 -8.84 8.08 11.51
C ASN A 129 -9.94 8.72 10.68
N ARG A 130 -11.16 8.21 10.77
CA ARG A 130 -12.29 8.76 9.99
C ARG A 130 -12.54 10.23 10.22
N ALA A 131 -12.23 10.73 11.42
CA ALA A 131 -12.40 12.15 11.75
C ALA A 131 -11.47 13.07 10.94
N PHE A 132 -10.38 12.54 10.40
CA PHE A 132 -9.40 13.32 9.65
C PHE A 132 -9.54 13.20 8.14
N ILE A 133 -10.48 12.39 7.67
CA ILE A 133 -10.66 12.15 6.25
C ILE A 133 -11.94 12.82 5.79
N ASN A 134 -11.79 13.68 4.81
CA ASN A 134 -12.94 14.39 4.22
C ASN A 134 -13.44 13.58 3.02
N ILE A 135 -14.57 12.92 3.19
CA ILE A 135 -15.22 12.14 2.13
C ILE A 135 -16.44 12.91 1.65
N VAL A 136 -16.42 13.19 0.38
CA VAL A 136 -17.50 13.91 -0.28
C VAL A 136 -18.49 12.94 -0.93
#